data_5cfbae0e6dce00f7f98dbb7607601cd4
#
_entry.id   5cfbae0e6dce00f7f98dbb7607601cd4
#
_cell.length_a   1.000
_cell.length_b   1.000
_cell.length_c   1.000
_cell.angle_alpha   90.00
_cell.angle_beta   90.00
_cell.angle_gamma   90.00
#
_symmetry.space_group_name_H-M   'P 1'
#
loop_
_entity.id
_entity.type
_entity.pdbx_description
1 polymer ?
#
loop_
_entity_poly.entity_id
_entity_poly.type
_entity_poly.pdbx_seq_one_letter_code
_entity_poly.pdbx_strand_id
1 'polypeptide(L)'
;MKHSLFILLVSLLITGNIFSQKKAVKNSGFNLYFPPAGSWEHKLPAAAFDTNKLSEAIRFAKEHETKQPRSMELSHAMTFGKEPFGEGVGPFADRGELTGIIVYKGYIVAEWGEPFRVDMTHSVTKSFLSTVVGLAVDKGLIKSVFDTVAAYVPSIEVYDPLHINRYAEDIGKPQLLTPFASQHNRTLTWDVMLRQTSDWEGTLWGKPDWADRPDADVNKWLNRKRNAPGAVYEYNDVRVNALALAATSVWRKPLPQVLKENIMDVIGASNTWRWTGYRNAWIVLDGQPVQSVSGGGHWGGGMFINAYDMARFGLLTLHLGSWNGKQIISKQWIQQALTPTVAQLTYGYMNFFLNTNKKYLASAPATAFVHVGNGTNIIYVDAEHNLVMVVRWIENNAVDEMVKKVLNSLK
;
A
#
# COMPACT_ATOMS: atom_id res chain seq x y z
N MET A 1 -39.51 -64.93 2.13
CA MET A 1 -40.11 -64.50 3.43
C MET A 1 -39.01 -63.93 4.31
N LYS A 2 -39.00 -62.66 4.48
CA LYS A 2 -38.59 -61.90 5.70
C LYS A 2 -38.53 -60.45 5.36
N HIS A 3 -39.34 -59.67 6.04
CA HIS A 3 -39.58 -58.24 5.86
C HIS A 3 -38.42 -57.39 6.38
N SER A 4 -37.99 -56.42 5.60
CA SER A 4 -37.08 -55.37 6.03
C SER A 4 -37.90 -54.12 6.36
N LEU A 5 -37.79 -53.69 7.59
CA LEU A 5 -38.44 -52.53 8.16
C LEU A 5 -37.64 -51.27 7.80
N PHE A 6 -38.24 -50.34 7.05
CA PHE A 6 -37.66 -49.01 6.76
C PHE A 6 -38.05 -48.06 7.88
N ILE A 7 -37.07 -47.56 8.64
CA ILE A 7 -37.26 -46.50 9.61
C ILE A 7 -36.94 -45.17 8.91
N LEU A 8 -37.99 -44.35 8.75
CA LEU A 8 -37.92 -43.00 8.21
C LEU A 8 -37.59 -42.04 9.35
N LEU A 9 -36.36 -41.49 9.39
CA LEU A 9 -35.99 -40.41 10.29
C LEU A 9 -36.40 -39.07 9.66
N VAL A 10 -37.41 -38.42 10.22
CA VAL A 10 -37.78 -37.05 9.88
C VAL A 10 -36.95 -36.11 10.74
N SER A 11 -35.98 -35.43 10.14
CA SER A 11 -35.24 -34.35 10.77
C SER A 11 -36.00 -33.04 10.59
N LEU A 12 -36.56 -32.50 11.65
CA LEU A 12 -37.11 -31.17 11.71
C LEU A 12 -35.96 -30.13 11.65
N LEU A 13 -35.83 -29.46 10.54
CA LEU A 13 -35.00 -28.25 10.42
C LEU A 13 -35.78 -27.06 10.99
N ILE A 14 -35.40 -26.62 12.17
CA ILE A 14 -35.85 -25.33 12.74
C ILE A 14 -34.95 -24.26 12.11
N THR A 15 -35.48 -23.59 11.07
CA THR A 15 -34.88 -22.36 10.54
C THR A 15 -35.24 -21.20 11.43
N GLY A 16 -34.37 -20.87 12.39
CA GLY A 16 -34.48 -19.63 13.13
C GLY A 16 -34.11 -18.44 12.25
N ASN A 17 -35.11 -17.70 11.82
CA ASN A 17 -34.91 -16.41 11.16
C ASN A 17 -34.43 -15.39 12.20
N ILE A 18 -33.11 -15.16 12.25
CA ILE A 18 -32.52 -14.03 12.97
C ILE A 18 -32.70 -12.79 12.06
N PHE A 19 -33.83 -12.14 12.17
CA PHE A 19 -34.00 -10.78 11.64
C PHE A 19 -33.15 -9.82 12.50
N SER A 20 -31.89 -9.59 12.07
CA SER A 20 -31.13 -8.44 12.53
C SER A 20 -31.83 -7.19 11.99
N GLN A 21 -32.51 -6.44 12.86
CA GLN A 21 -33.02 -5.11 12.52
C GLN A 21 -31.83 -4.19 12.23
N LYS A 22 -31.44 -4.06 10.95
CA LYS A 22 -30.62 -2.95 10.49
C LYS A 22 -31.38 -1.66 10.83
N LYS A 23 -30.88 -0.89 11.80
CA LYS A 23 -31.29 0.51 11.97
C LYS A 23 -31.17 1.19 10.61
N ALA A 24 -32.26 1.59 10.03
CA ALA A 24 -32.31 2.38 8.80
C ALA A 24 -31.53 3.67 9.07
N VAL A 25 -30.33 3.77 8.47
CA VAL A 25 -29.58 5.03 8.43
C VAL A 25 -30.50 6.03 7.73
N LYS A 26 -30.92 7.06 8.44
CA LYS A 26 -31.74 8.16 7.88
C LYS A 26 -31.01 8.65 6.62
N ASN A 27 -31.72 8.53 5.49
CA ASN A 27 -31.19 8.95 4.19
C ASN A 27 -30.98 10.48 4.26
N SER A 28 -29.73 10.91 4.44
CA SER A 28 -29.34 12.31 4.67
C SER A 28 -29.46 13.20 3.42
N GLY A 29 -30.07 12.70 2.35
CA GLY A 29 -30.19 13.43 1.07
C GLY A 29 -28.83 13.70 0.37
N PHE A 30 -27.77 13.05 0.86
CA PHE A 30 -26.39 13.24 0.38
C PHE A 30 -25.99 12.00 -0.42
N ASN A 31 -26.03 12.11 -1.75
CA ASN A 31 -25.70 11.02 -2.66
C ASN A 31 -24.18 10.79 -2.69
N LEU A 32 -23.75 9.56 -2.97
CA LEU A 32 -22.36 9.24 -3.21
C LEU A 32 -21.86 10.00 -4.44
N TYR A 33 -20.67 10.62 -4.29
CA TYR A 33 -20.04 11.41 -5.32
C TYR A 33 -18.63 10.88 -5.65
N PHE A 34 -18.30 10.86 -6.94
CA PHE A 34 -16.96 10.56 -7.43
C PHE A 34 -16.43 11.78 -8.17
N PRO A 35 -15.33 12.39 -7.70
CA PRO A 35 -14.84 13.62 -8.28
C PRO A 35 -14.29 13.38 -9.70
N PRO A 36 -14.68 14.21 -10.68
CA PRO A 36 -14.11 14.17 -12.03
C PRO A 36 -12.62 14.60 -12.03
N ALA A 37 -11.94 14.36 -13.14
CA ALA A 37 -10.57 14.83 -13.32
C ALA A 37 -10.51 16.36 -13.25
N GLY A 38 -9.48 16.88 -12.58
CA GLY A 38 -9.21 18.31 -12.49
C GLY A 38 -10.12 19.12 -11.57
N SER A 39 -11.14 18.51 -10.95
CA SER A 39 -12.01 19.22 -9.99
C SER A 39 -12.45 18.30 -8.84
N TRP A 40 -12.80 18.93 -7.70
CA TRP A 40 -13.37 18.21 -6.56
C TRP A 40 -14.33 19.12 -5.81
N GLU A 41 -15.56 18.66 -5.63
CA GLU A 41 -16.60 19.46 -4.97
C GLU A 41 -16.37 19.49 -3.45
N HIS A 42 -16.39 20.70 -2.89
CA HIS A 42 -16.38 20.93 -1.45
C HIS A 42 -17.79 21.07 -0.95
N LYS A 43 -18.17 20.24 0.03
CA LYS A 43 -19.53 20.25 0.57
C LYS A 43 -19.54 19.68 1.99
N LEU A 44 -19.73 20.56 2.95
CA LEU A 44 -19.88 20.20 4.35
C LEU A 44 -21.37 20.13 4.74
N PRO A 45 -21.94 18.92 4.90
CA PRO A 45 -23.34 18.80 5.26
C PRO A 45 -23.54 19.08 6.76
N ALA A 46 -24.17 20.21 7.08
CA ALA A 46 -24.46 20.62 8.47
C ALA A 46 -25.31 19.57 9.26
N ALA A 47 -26.09 18.73 8.54
CA ALA A 47 -26.82 17.63 9.15
C ALA A 47 -25.94 16.45 9.57
N ALA A 48 -24.75 16.29 8.93
CA ALA A 48 -23.86 15.16 9.18
C ALA A 48 -22.68 15.50 10.09
N PHE A 49 -22.32 16.79 10.19
CA PHE A 49 -21.15 17.21 10.97
C PHE A 49 -21.49 18.30 11.99
N ASP A 50 -20.84 18.22 13.14
CA ASP A 50 -20.66 19.33 14.08
C ASP A 50 -19.41 20.10 13.64
N THR A 51 -19.64 21.29 13.11
CA THR A 51 -18.57 22.14 12.54
C THR A 51 -17.54 22.59 13.57
N ASN A 52 -17.96 22.78 14.84
CA ASN A 52 -17.06 23.17 15.90
C ASN A 52 -16.10 22.04 16.24
N LYS A 53 -16.62 20.83 16.40
CA LYS A 53 -15.79 19.62 16.65
C LYS A 53 -14.87 19.31 15.48
N LEU A 54 -15.34 19.48 14.23
CA LEU A 54 -14.50 19.31 13.05
C LEU A 54 -13.35 20.33 13.02
N SER A 55 -13.63 21.59 13.37
CA SER A 55 -12.62 22.63 13.48
C SER A 55 -11.63 22.35 14.61
N GLU A 56 -12.06 21.77 15.71
CA GLU A 56 -11.17 21.29 16.81
C GLU A 56 -10.26 20.14 16.33
N ALA A 57 -10.77 19.21 15.54
CA ALA A 57 -9.95 18.14 14.97
C ALA A 57 -8.85 18.69 14.07
N ILE A 58 -9.16 19.67 13.21
CA ILE A 58 -8.18 20.32 12.33
C ILE A 58 -7.14 21.09 13.15
N ARG A 59 -7.57 21.83 14.18
CA ARG A 59 -6.65 22.55 15.08
C ARG A 59 -5.72 21.57 15.78
N PHE A 60 -6.25 20.49 16.33
CA PHE A 60 -5.46 19.43 16.96
C PHE A 60 -4.39 18.88 15.99
N ALA A 61 -4.77 18.59 14.74
CA ALA A 61 -3.79 18.14 13.75
C ALA A 61 -2.65 19.16 13.58
N LYS A 62 -2.98 20.44 13.39
CA LYS A 62 -1.99 21.52 13.22
C LYS A 62 -1.04 21.69 14.41
N GLU A 63 -1.50 21.39 15.61
CA GLU A 63 -0.69 21.44 16.84
C GLU A 63 0.24 20.23 17.01
N HIS A 64 0.05 19.17 16.18
CA HIS A 64 0.78 17.91 16.24
C HIS A 64 1.56 17.60 14.95
N GLU A 65 2.12 18.65 14.30
CA GLU A 65 3.02 18.41 13.16
C GLU A 65 4.24 17.60 13.61
N THR A 66 4.65 16.60 12.80
CA THR A 66 5.84 15.79 13.10
C THR A 66 7.09 16.67 13.27
N LYS A 67 7.93 16.28 14.22
CA LYS A 67 9.23 16.95 14.49
C LYS A 67 10.34 16.50 13.54
N GLN A 68 10.05 15.62 12.59
CA GLN A 68 11.04 15.24 11.58
C GLN A 68 11.49 16.45 10.76
N PRO A 69 12.78 16.54 10.39
CA PRO A 69 13.27 17.57 9.51
C PRO A 69 12.45 17.73 8.24
N ARG A 70 12.37 18.93 7.68
CA ARG A 70 11.74 19.13 6.36
C ARG A 70 12.57 18.51 5.25
N SER A 71 13.88 18.56 5.33
CA SER A 71 14.75 17.80 4.44
C SER A 71 14.64 16.32 4.73
N MET A 72 14.07 15.55 3.78
CA MET A 72 13.94 14.10 3.92
C MET A 72 15.28 13.39 3.79
N GLU A 73 16.25 13.97 3.12
CA GLU A 73 17.63 13.48 3.10
C GLU A 73 18.27 13.56 4.49
N LEU A 74 18.12 14.70 5.18
CA LEU A 74 18.58 14.87 6.56
C LEU A 74 17.81 13.91 7.49
N SER A 75 16.50 13.81 7.36
CA SER A 75 15.68 12.86 8.13
C SER A 75 16.15 11.42 7.95
N HIS A 76 16.47 11.03 6.71
CA HIS A 76 17.05 9.73 6.39
C HIS A 76 18.42 9.54 7.07
N ALA A 77 19.33 10.50 6.94
CA ALA A 77 20.68 10.43 7.55
C ALA A 77 20.61 10.31 9.10
N MET A 78 19.60 10.91 9.73
CA MET A 78 19.39 10.84 11.18
C MET A 78 18.79 9.49 11.65
N THR A 79 18.15 8.74 10.76
CA THR A 79 17.42 7.49 11.04
C THR A 79 18.03 6.30 10.29
N PHE A 80 17.47 5.91 9.20
CA PHE A 80 17.85 4.74 8.39
C PHE A 80 19.26 4.83 7.80
N GLY A 81 19.77 6.05 7.58
CA GLY A 81 21.14 6.28 7.13
C GLY A 81 22.23 5.77 8.08
N LYS A 82 21.87 5.47 9.34
CA LYS A 82 22.77 4.89 10.36
C LYS A 82 22.81 3.36 10.33
N GLU A 83 21.91 2.73 9.60
CA GLU A 83 21.89 1.27 9.43
C GLU A 83 23.03 0.80 8.53
N PRO A 84 23.46 -0.47 8.63
CA PRO A 84 24.37 -1.05 7.64
C PRO A 84 23.80 -0.87 6.23
N PHE A 85 24.64 -0.50 5.27
CA PHE A 85 24.17 -0.15 3.92
C PHE A 85 23.13 0.99 3.89
N GLY A 86 23.13 1.87 4.90
CA GLY A 86 22.14 2.92 5.08
C GLY A 86 22.21 4.08 4.06
N GLU A 87 23.21 4.11 3.17
CA GLU A 87 23.31 5.17 2.16
C GLU A 87 22.04 5.32 1.32
N GLY A 88 21.56 6.55 1.20
CA GLY A 88 20.43 6.88 0.32
C GLY A 88 20.81 6.72 -1.15
N VAL A 89 20.02 6.00 -1.92
CA VAL A 89 20.28 5.68 -3.34
C VAL A 89 19.12 6.06 -4.27
N GLY A 90 18.02 6.50 -3.72
CA GLY A 90 16.89 7.08 -4.46
C GLY A 90 16.79 8.59 -4.22
N PRO A 91 15.94 9.29 -5.00
CA PRO A 91 15.68 10.70 -4.76
C PRO A 91 14.96 10.91 -3.42
N PHE A 92 15.30 12.03 -2.78
CA PHE A 92 14.57 12.62 -1.67
C PHE A 92 14.05 13.99 -2.08
N ALA A 93 13.02 14.48 -1.39
CA ALA A 93 12.51 15.84 -1.56
C ALA A 93 12.17 16.42 -0.19
N ASP A 94 12.30 17.72 -0.04
CA ASP A 94 11.87 18.39 1.17
C ASP A 94 10.36 18.26 1.33
N ARG A 95 9.92 17.90 2.54
CA ARG A 95 8.51 17.78 2.87
C ARG A 95 7.86 19.15 3.07
N GLY A 96 6.58 19.22 2.78
CA GLY A 96 5.74 20.35 3.14
C GLY A 96 5.41 20.43 4.63
N GLU A 97 4.53 21.35 4.97
CA GLU A 97 3.91 21.43 6.28
C GLU A 97 2.86 20.33 6.48
N LEU A 98 2.36 20.22 7.72
CA LEU A 98 1.25 19.32 8.01
C LEU A 98 0.05 19.64 7.12
N THR A 99 -0.39 18.64 6.39
CA THR A 99 -1.46 18.77 5.39
C THR A 99 -2.50 17.68 5.59
N GLY A 100 -3.77 18.01 5.34
CA GLY A 100 -4.81 17.00 5.36
C GLY A 100 -6.03 17.32 4.51
N ILE A 101 -6.79 16.27 4.21
CA ILE A 101 -8.06 16.29 3.51
C ILE A 101 -9.00 15.30 4.18
N ILE A 102 -10.23 15.69 4.45
CA ILE A 102 -11.30 14.80 4.91
C ILE A 102 -12.37 14.72 3.82
N VAL A 103 -12.66 13.51 3.39
CA VAL A 103 -13.66 13.21 2.35
C VAL A 103 -14.79 12.39 2.96
N TYR A 104 -16.02 12.86 2.82
CA TYR A 104 -17.23 12.17 3.26
C TYR A 104 -18.16 11.94 2.09
N LYS A 105 -18.52 10.68 1.84
CA LYS A 105 -19.34 10.27 0.69
C LYS A 105 -18.84 10.83 -0.65
N GLY A 106 -17.52 10.97 -0.79
CA GLY A 106 -16.86 11.48 -1.99
C GLY A 106 -16.63 12.98 -2.01
N TYR A 107 -17.27 13.80 -1.18
CA TYR A 107 -17.10 15.25 -1.13
C TYR A 107 -15.99 15.63 -0.14
N ILE A 108 -15.21 16.66 -0.47
CA ILE A 108 -14.28 17.25 0.49
C ILE A 108 -15.11 18.03 1.52
N VAL A 109 -15.01 17.63 2.80
CA VAL A 109 -15.69 18.32 3.91
C VAL A 109 -14.75 19.24 4.68
N ALA A 110 -13.45 18.98 4.62
CA ALA A 110 -12.41 19.82 5.18
C ALA A 110 -11.06 19.57 4.50
N GLU A 111 -10.23 20.61 4.45
CA GLU A 111 -8.82 20.53 4.03
C GLU A 111 -7.99 21.60 4.72
N TRP A 112 -6.69 21.35 4.83
CA TRP A 112 -5.73 22.30 5.44
C TRP A 112 -4.32 22.02 4.93
N GLY A 113 -3.41 23.02 5.12
CA GLY A 113 -2.02 22.95 4.67
C GLY A 113 -1.89 23.12 3.15
N GLU A 114 -1.00 22.36 2.54
CA GLU A 114 -0.66 22.41 1.12
C GLU A 114 -1.12 21.14 0.36
N PRO A 115 -2.43 20.91 0.17
CA PRO A 115 -2.94 19.64 -0.39
C PRO A 115 -2.49 19.36 -1.83
N PHE A 116 -2.10 20.39 -2.60
CA PHE A 116 -1.53 20.23 -3.96
C PHE A 116 -0.05 19.88 -3.99
N ARG A 117 0.64 20.02 -2.85
CA ARG A 117 2.07 19.75 -2.80
C ARG A 117 2.37 18.28 -3.06
N VAL A 118 3.28 18.05 -4.00
CA VAL A 118 3.77 16.71 -4.33
C VAL A 118 4.91 16.36 -3.38
N ASP A 119 4.60 15.58 -2.36
CA ASP A 119 5.55 15.13 -1.35
C ASP A 119 5.83 13.63 -1.47
N MET A 120 6.97 13.21 -0.96
CA MET A 120 7.32 11.81 -0.79
C MET A 120 6.35 11.15 0.20
N THR A 121 5.75 10.03 -0.19
CA THR A 121 4.77 9.35 0.65
C THR A 121 5.30 8.07 1.32
N HIS A 122 6.59 7.78 1.11
CA HIS A 122 7.25 6.60 1.68
C HIS A 122 6.44 5.32 1.46
N SER A 123 6.16 4.57 2.53
CA SER A 123 5.56 3.24 2.45
C SER A 123 4.10 3.19 1.96
N VAL A 124 3.38 4.31 1.85
CA VAL A 124 2.11 4.32 1.11
C VAL A 124 2.31 3.82 -0.33
N THR A 125 3.50 3.98 -0.89
CA THR A 125 3.92 3.40 -2.18
C THR A 125 3.59 1.91 -2.31
N LYS A 126 3.70 1.15 -1.23
CA LYS A 126 3.42 -0.30 -1.21
C LYS A 126 1.97 -0.62 -1.56
N SER A 127 1.04 0.26 -1.22
CA SER A 127 -0.38 0.10 -1.57
C SER A 127 -0.60 0.21 -3.08
N PHE A 128 0.13 1.10 -3.74
CA PHE A 128 0.13 1.20 -5.20
C PHE A 128 0.81 -0.02 -5.84
N LEU A 129 1.87 -0.54 -5.22
CA LEU A 129 2.51 -1.79 -5.66
C LEU A 129 1.53 -2.97 -5.54
N SER A 130 0.83 -3.11 -4.42
CA SER A 130 -0.24 -4.11 -4.28
C SER A 130 -1.27 -3.99 -5.41
N THR A 131 -1.67 -2.76 -5.73
CA THR A 131 -2.66 -2.50 -6.77
C THR A 131 -2.20 -2.96 -8.16
N VAL A 132 -0.96 -2.69 -8.56
CA VAL A 132 -0.45 -3.13 -9.86
C VAL A 132 -0.21 -4.64 -9.94
N VAL A 133 0.08 -5.31 -8.81
CA VAL A 133 0.08 -6.78 -8.72
C VAL A 133 -1.34 -7.32 -8.87
N GLY A 134 -2.32 -6.71 -8.20
CA GLY A 134 -3.73 -7.09 -8.33
C GLY A 134 -4.26 -6.97 -9.74
N LEU A 135 -3.91 -5.90 -10.43
CA LEU A 135 -4.24 -5.74 -11.85
C LEU A 135 -3.59 -6.83 -12.72
N ALA A 136 -2.38 -7.29 -12.39
CA ALA A 136 -1.75 -8.40 -13.11
C ALA A 136 -2.53 -9.72 -12.90
N VAL A 137 -3.07 -9.95 -11.71
CA VAL A 137 -3.96 -11.08 -11.44
C VAL A 137 -5.28 -10.93 -12.20
N ASP A 138 -5.92 -9.78 -12.15
CA ASP A 138 -7.19 -9.50 -12.84
C ASP A 138 -7.07 -9.67 -14.36
N LYS A 139 -5.90 -9.39 -14.92
CA LYS A 139 -5.61 -9.56 -16.36
C LYS A 139 -5.08 -10.96 -16.71
N GLY A 140 -4.94 -11.87 -15.74
CA GLY A 140 -4.44 -13.22 -15.97
C GLY A 140 -2.94 -13.31 -16.26
N LEU A 141 -2.18 -12.23 -16.07
CA LEU A 141 -0.72 -12.25 -16.16
C LEU A 141 -0.11 -13.05 -15.02
N ILE A 142 -0.74 -13.03 -13.86
CA ILE A 142 -0.51 -13.92 -12.73
C ILE A 142 -1.77 -14.77 -12.57
N LYS A 143 -1.66 -16.08 -12.70
CA LYS A 143 -2.81 -16.99 -12.67
C LYS A 143 -3.36 -17.16 -11.25
N SER A 144 -2.47 -17.23 -10.27
CA SER A 144 -2.81 -17.36 -8.85
C SER A 144 -1.76 -16.68 -7.98
N VAL A 145 -2.19 -16.02 -6.90
CA VAL A 145 -1.26 -15.50 -5.88
C VAL A 145 -0.53 -16.62 -5.13
N PHE A 146 -1.01 -17.84 -5.20
CA PHE A 146 -0.38 -19.02 -4.60
C PHE A 146 0.64 -19.71 -5.53
N ASP A 147 0.75 -19.26 -6.77
CA ASP A 147 1.84 -19.67 -7.64
C ASP A 147 3.17 -19.09 -7.13
N THR A 148 4.26 -19.79 -7.38
CA THR A 148 5.59 -19.31 -7.04
C THR A 148 5.99 -18.15 -7.96
N VAL A 149 6.61 -17.12 -7.41
CA VAL A 149 7.10 -15.97 -8.20
C VAL A 149 8.15 -16.43 -9.23
N ALA A 150 8.98 -17.41 -8.87
CA ALA A 150 9.97 -18.02 -9.74
C ALA A 150 9.41 -18.57 -11.05
N ALA A 151 8.12 -18.99 -11.07
CA ALA A 151 7.47 -19.50 -12.28
C ALA A 151 7.17 -18.39 -13.33
N TYR A 152 7.21 -17.13 -12.92
CA TYR A 152 6.85 -15.96 -13.75
C TYR A 152 8.04 -15.06 -14.05
N VAL A 153 9.10 -15.11 -13.24
CA VAL A 153 10.22 -14.17 -13.31
C VAL A 153 11.46 -14.88 -13.81
N PRO A 154 11.87 -14.66 -15.07
CA PRO A 154 13.11 -15.20 -15.62
C PRO A 154 14.32 -14.46 -15.03
N SER A 155 15.51 -14.86 -15.48
CA SER A 155 16.71 -14.02 -15.28
C SER A 155 16.52 -12.67 -15.94
N ILE A 156 16.89 -11.60 -15.27
CA ILE A 156 16.66 -10.21 -15.68
C ILE A 156 18.01 -9.55 -15.96
N GLU A 157 18.17 -8.98 -17.12
CA GLU A 157 19.38 -8.25 -17.48
C GLU A 157 19.42 -6.89 -16.76
N VAL A 158 20.53 -6.59 -16.10
CA VAL A 158 20.79 -5.28 -15.51
C VAL A 158 21.20 -4.31 -16.62
N TYR A 159 20.60 -3.14 -16.62
CA TYR A 159 21.05 -2.03 -17.46
C TYR A 159 21.98 -1.12 -16.66
N ASP A 160 23.24 -1.01 -17.10
CA ASP A 160 24.20 -0.04 -16.56
C ASP A 160 24.44 1.07 -17.59
N PRO A 161 23.85 2.27 -17.39
CA PRO A 161 24.00 3.37 -18.36
C PRO A 161 25.43 3.88 -18.48
N LEU A 162 26.31 3.51 -17.56
CA LEU A 162 27.72 3.90 -17.60
C LEU A 162 28.56 2.96 -18.48
N HIS A 163 28.09 1.72 -18.69
CA HIS A 163 28.87 0.69 -19.39
C HIS A 163 28.26 0.27 -20.73
N ILE A 164 26.94 0.19 -20.85
CA ILE A 164 26.26 -0.46 -22.00
C ILE A 164 26.64 0.10 -23.38
N ASN A 165 27.08 1.32 -23.47
CA ASN A 165 27.51 1.95 -24.72
C ASN A 165 29.02 2.12 -24.86
N ARG A 166 29.80 1.62 -23.89
CA ARG A 166 31.26 1.78 -23.89
C ARG A 166 31.97 0.66 -24.66
N TYR A 167 31.47 -0.56 -24.53
CA TYR A 167 32.11 -1.74 -25.09
C TYR A 167 31.08 -2.66 -25.69
N ALA A 168 31.25 -2.98 -26.98
CA ALA A 168 30.35 -3.91 -27.69
C ALA A 168 30.36 -5.32 -27.06
N GLU A 169 31.45 -5.70 -26.41
CA GLU A 169 31.62 -6.97 -25.70
C GLU A 169 30.73 -7.07 -24.44
N ASP A 170 30.33 -5.95 -23.83
CA ASP A 170 29.43 -5.93 -22.66
C ASP A 170 28.03 -6.35 -23.06
N ILE A 171 27.60 -6.07 -24.29
CA ILE A 171 26.31 -6.51 -24.83
C ILE A 171 26.26 -8.04 -24.94
N GLY A 172 27.39 -8.67 -25.24
CA GLY A 172 27.52 -10.13 -25.34
C GLY A 172 27.64 -10.86 -24.01
N LYS A 173 27.82 -10.12 -22.88
CA LYS A 173 27.98 -10.68 -21.54
C LYS A 173 27.11 -9.93 -20.51
N PRO A 174 25.79 -10.03 -20.63
CA PRO A 174 24.89 -9.27 -19.75
C PRO A 174 25.05 -9.68 -18.30
N GLN A 175 25.01 -8.70 -17.39
CA GLN A 175 24.88 -8.95 -15.97
C GLN A 175 23.43 -9.36 -15.68
N LEU A 176 23.24 -10.57 -15.15
CA LEU A 176 21.92 -11.12 -14.88
C LEU A 176 21.60 -11.12 -13.38
N LEU A 177 20.42 -10.63 -13.05
CA LEU A 177 19.77 -10.83 -11.75
C LEU A 177 18.91 -12.10 -11.81
N THR A 178 19.03 -12.92 -10.78
CA THR A 178 18.24 -14.13 -10.59
C THR A 178 17.58 -14.13 -9.20
N PRO A 179 16.66 -13.17 -8.91
CA PRO A 179 16.21 -12.87 -7.56
C PRO A 179 15.41 -14.01 -6.91
N PHE A 180 14.95 -14.98 -7.70
CA PHE A 180 14.17 -16.14 -7.22
C PHE A 180 14.83 -17.48 -7.53
N ALA A 181 16.17 -17.53 -7.68
CA ALA A 181 16.88 -18.76 -8.07
C ALA A 181 17.37 -19.60 -6.88
N SER A 182 17.53 -19.07 -5.68
CA SER A 182 17.95 -19.85 -4.52
C SER A 182 16.91 -20.92 -4.14
N GLN A 183 17.33 -21.94 -3.41
CA GLN A 183 16.43 -23.01 -2.99
C GLN A 183 15.24 -22.47 -2.20
N HIS A 184 15.46 -21.51 -1.29
CA HIS A 184 14.42 -20.86 -0.53
C HIS A 184 13.53 -19.99 -1.43
N ASN A 185 14.11 -19.09 -2.23
CA ASN A 185 13.35 -18.12 -3.01
C ASN A 185 12.48 -18.76 -4.11
N ARG A 186 12.84 -19.95 -4.62
CA ARG A 186 11.99 -20.71 -5.56
C ARG A 186 10.66 -21.15 -5.00
N THR A 187 10.53 -21.22 -3.67
CA THR A 187 9.30 -21.64 -3.00
C THR A 187 8.35 -20.46 -2.69
N LEU A 188 8.81 -19.24 -2.86
CA LEU A 188 8.06 -18.03 -2.48
C LEU A 188 6.91 -17.79 -3.46
N THR A 189 5.69 -17.67 -2.92
CA THR A 189 4.50 -17.32 -3.68
C THR A 189 4.29 -15.80 -3.68
N TRP A 190 3.46 -15.31 -4.60
CA TRP A 190 3.04 -13.91 -4.61
C TRP A 190 2.35 -13.52 -3.30
N ASP A 191 1.54 -14.42 -2.71
CA ASP A 191 0.84 -14.18 -1.45
C ASP A 191 1.81 -13.90 -0.29
N VAL A 192 2.85 -14.73 -0.10
CA VAL A 192 3.81 -14.51 1.00
C VAL A 192 4.67 -13.26 0.78
N MET A 193 4.96 -12.90 -0.48
CA MET A 193 5.64 -11.64 -0.81
C MET A 193 4.74 -10.45 -0.48
N LEU A 194 3.47 -10.46 -0.88
CA LEU A 194 2.49 -9.41 -0.60
C LEU A 194 2.22 -9.22 0.89
N ARG A 195 2.27 -10.31 1.68
CA ARG A 195 2.06 -10.27 3.13
C ARG A 195 3.31 -9.95 3.94
N GLN A 196 4.46 -9.78 3.30
CA GLN A 196 5.76 -9.61 3.97
C GLN A 196 6.09 -10.77 4.94
N THR A 197 5.77 -11.98 4.51
CA THR A 197 6.05 -13.22 5.24
C THR A 197 6.94 -14.16 4.44
N SER A 198 7.62 -13.65 3.42
CA SER A 198 8.40 -14.45 2.48
C SER A 198 9.76 -14.89 3.03
N ASP A 199 10.36 -14.08 3.87
CA ASP A 199 11.77 -14.18 4.25
C ASP A 199 12.71 -14.31 3.04
N TRP A 200 12.38 -13.63 1.94
CA TRP A 200 13.21 -13.59 0.73
C TRP A 200 14.65 -13.25 1.09
N GLU A 201 15.60 -13.95 0.47
CA GLU A 201 17.04 -13.79 0.71
C GLU A 201 17.75 -13.24 -0.52
N GLY A 202 18.70 -12.33 -0.28
CA GLY A 202 19.56 -11.83 -1.35
C GLY A 202 19.96 -10.38 -1.17
N THR A 203 20.65 -9.89 -2.20
CA THR A 203 21.04 -8.49 -2.34
C THR A 203 20.38 -7.95 -3.59
N LEU A 204 19.65 -6.84 -3.46
CA LEU A 204 19.04 -6.17 -4.59
C LEU A 204 19.43 -4.68 -4.58
N TRP A 205 19.91 -4.18 -5.72
CA TRP A 205 20.36 -2.80 -5.89
C TRP A 205 21.40 -2.36 -4.85
N GLY A 206 22.31 -3.29 -4.47
CA GLY A 206 23.34 -3.06 -3.46
C GLY A 206 22.85 -3.11 -2.01
N LYS A 207 21.58 -3.47 -1.76
CA LYS A 207 21.00 -3.58 -0.41
C LYS A 207 20.73 -5.06 -0.10
N PRO A 208 21.45 -5.66 0.87
CA PRO A 208 21.12 -7.01 1.37
C PRO A 208 19.80 -6.99 2.11
N ASP A 209 19.04 -8.11 2.07
CA ASP A 209 17.75 -8.22 2.77
C ASP A 209 17.85 -7.99 4.28
N TRP A 210 18.97 -8.39 4.89
CA TRP A 210 19.21 -8.20 6.32
C TRP A 210 19.57 -6.76 6.72
N ALA A 211 19.90 -5.89 5.75
CA ALA A 211 20.30 -4.52 6.03
C ALA A 211 19.13 -3.59 6.36
N ASP A 212 17.90 -4.04 6.15
CA ASP A 212 16.70 -3.28 6.48
C ASP A 212 16.29 -3.52 7.94
N ARG A 213 16.48 -2.53 8.80
CA ARG A 213 16.15 -2.57 10.24
C ARG A 213 16.78 -3.77 10.96
N PRO A 214 18.09 -3.98 10.82
CA PRO A 214 18.75 -5.15 11.38
C PRO A 214 18.68 -5.13 12.90
N ASP A 215 18.56 -6.32 13.52
CA ASP A 215 18.76 -6.46 14.97
C ASP A 215 20.21 -6.07 15.33
N ALA A 216 20.39 -5.48 16.51
CA ALA A 216 21.73 -5.15 17.02
C ALA A 216 22.63 -6.40 17.20
N ASP A 217 22.03 -7.57 17.44
CA ASP A 217 22.72 -8.84 17.49
C ASP A 217 22.92 -9.40 16.07
N VAL A 218 24.17 -9.36 15.60
CA VAL A 218 24.55 -9.85 14.26
C VAL A 218 24.23 -11.33 14.03
N ASN A 219 24.17 -12.14 15.08
CA ASN A 219 23.84 -13.57 14.97
C ASN A 219 22.37 -13.80 14.58
N LYS A 220 21.50 -12.81 14.76
CA LYS A 220 20.09 -12.92 14.40
C LYS A 220 19.83 -12.76 12.91
N TRP A 221 20.78 -12.23 12.14
CA TRP A 221 20.62 -12.01 10.70
C TRP A 221 21.76 -12.59 9.86
N LEU A 222 23.00 -12.65 10.36
CA LEU A 222 24.13 -13.25 9.68
C LEU A 222 24.06 -14.77 9.83
N ASN A 223 24.09 -15.50 8.72
CA ASN A 223 24.06 -16.98 8.67
C ASN A 223 22.85 -17.63 9.36
N ARG A 224 21.77 -16.89 9.59
CA ARG A 224 20.55 -17.46 10.18
C ARG A 224 19.83 -18.40 9.21
N LYS A 225 19.17 -19.42 9.77
CA LYS A 225 18.25 -20.24 9.00
C LYS A 225 17.03 -19.40 8.60
N ARG A 226 16.61 -19.52 7.33
CA ARG A 226 15.41 -18.85 6.84
C ARG A 226 14.14 -19.44 7.46
N ASN A 227 13.18 -18.57 7.74
CA ASN A 227 11.87 -18.99 8.19
C ASN A 227 11.11 -19.66 7.03
N ALA A 228 10.22 -20.57 7.35
CA ALA A 228 9.31 -21.10 6.35
C ALA A 228 8.43 -19.96 5.79
N PRO A 229 8.20 -19.90 4.47
CA PRO A 229 7.33 -18.89 3.88
C PRO A 229 5.95 -18.87 4.54
N GLY A 230 5.47 -17.70 4.90
CA GLY A 230 4.20 -17.49 5.61
C GLY A 230 4.28 -17.57 7.14
N ALA A 231 5.36 -18.07 7.72
CA ALA A 231 5.45 -18.32 9.16
C ALA A 231 5.70 -17.07 10.00
N VAL A 232 6.50 -16.12 9.51
CA VAL A 232 6.92 -14.92 10.26
C VAL A 232 6.67 -13.70 9.41
N TYR A 233 6.01 -12.70 10.01
CA TYR A 233 5.88 -11.37 9.43
C TYR A 233 7.16 -10.56 9.74
N GLU A 234 7.78 -10.05 8.68
CA GLU A 234 8.95 -9.17 8.78
C GLU A 234 8.84 -8.07 7.73
N TYR A 235 8.62 -6.85 8.20
CA TYR A 235 8.52 -5.68 7.32
C TYR A 235 9.90 -5.34 6.76
N ASN A 236 10.08 -5.49 5.44
CA ASN A 236 11.40 -5.38 4.81
C ASN A 236 11.30 -4.77 3.41
N ASP A 237 11.94 -3.61 3.22
CA ASP A 237 11.86 -2.84 1.97
C ASP A 237 12.69 -3.44 0.83
N VAL A 238 13.75 -4.23 1.12
CA VAL A 238 14.48 -4.96 0.06
C VAL A 238 13.57 -6.01 -0.56
N ARG A 239 12.82 -6.74 0.25
CA ARG A 239 11.84 -7.75 -0.19
C ARG A 239 10.68 -7.13 -0.97
N VAL A 240 10.26 -5.92 -0.58
CA VAL A 240 9.28 -5.15 -1.34
C VAL A 240 9.83 -4.73 -2.70
N ASN A 241 11.10 -4.33 -2.77
CA ASN A 241 11.74 -4.01 -4.05
C ASN A 241 11.90 -5.26 -4.94
N ALA A 242 12.13 -6.44 -4.37
CA ALA A 242 12.12 -7.70 -5.11
C ALA A 242 10.72 -8.00 -5.70
N LEU A 243 9.64 -7.71 -4.96
CA LEU A 243 8.28 -7.80 -5.50
C LEU A 243 8.02 -6.77 -6.60
N ALA A 244 8.52 -5.52 -6.46
CA ALA A 244 8.38 -4.50 -7.50
C ALA A 244 9.11 -4.90 -8.80
N LEU A 245 10.31 -5.46 -8.68
CA LEU A 245 11.07 -6.01 -9.81
C LEU A 245 10.31 -7.16 -10.48
N ALA A 246 9.77 -8.09 -9.68
CA ALA A 246 8.96 -9.21 -10.18
C ALA A 246 7.71 -8.72 -10.93
N ALA A 247 6.98 -7.76 -10.36
CA ALA A 247 5.83 -7.16 -11.01
C ALA A 247 6.21 -6.45 -12.33
N THR A 248 7.32 -5.71 -12.35
CA THR A 248 7.83 -5.08 -13.58
C THR A 248 8.12 -6.11 -14.67
N SER A 249 8.74 -7.23 -14.30
CA SER A 249 9.04 -8.34 -15.23
C SER A 249 7.76 -8.98 -15.81
N VAL A 250 6.75 -9.21 -14.96
CA VAL A 250 5.46 -9.80 -15.39
C VAL A 250 4.68 -8.86 -16.32
N TRP A 251 4.64 -7.58 -16.00
CA TRP A 251 3.96 -6.58 -16.82
C TRP A 251 4.69 -6.29 -18.15
N ARG A 252 6.00 -6.52 -18.21
CA ARG A 252 6.88 -6.10 -19.30
C ARG A 252 6.69 -4.62 -19.65
N LYS A 253 6.45 -3.80 -18.63
CA LYS A 253 6.21 -2.35 -18.70
C LYS A 253 6.70 -1.67 -17.42
N PRO A 254 7.09 -0.39 -17.46
CA PRO A 254 7.31 0.41 -16.27
C PRO A 254 6.05 0.45 -15.40
N LEU A 255 6.16 0.11 -14.11
CA LEU A 255 4.98 0.11 -13.22
C LEU A 255 4.29 1.48 -13.09
N PRO A 256 4.98 2.65 -13.17
CA PRO A 256 4.30 3.93 -13.24
C PRO A 256 3.34 4.06 -14.43
N GLN A 257 3.71 3.51 -15.60
CA GLN A 257 2.85 3.49 -16.76
C GLN A 257 1.63 2.58 -16.54
N VAL A 258 1.84 1.39 -15.96
CA VAL A 258 0.74 0.48 -15.62
C VAL A 258 -0.24 1.14 -14.66
N LEU A 259 0.26 1.78 -13.60
CA LEU A 259 -0.56 2.48 -12.61
C LEU A 259 -1.33 3.63 -13.26
N LYS A 260 -0.65 4.44 -14.09
CA LYS A 260 -1.26 5.55 -14.82
C LYS A 260 -2.45 5.09 -15.65
N GLU A 261 -2.22 4.15 -16.57
CA GLU A 261 -3.21 3.72 -17.58
C GLU A 261 -4.43 3.04 -16.95
N ASN A 262 -4.25 2.29 -15.88
CA ASN A 262 -5.31 1.45 -15.32
C ASN A 262 -5.98 2.04 -14.07
N ILE A 263 -5.33 2.95 -13.35
CA ILE A 263 -5.84 3.51 -12.08
C ILE A 263 -5.89 5.03 -12.14
N MET A 264 -4.73 5.71 -12.22
CA MET A 264 -4.63 7.14 -11.92
C MET A 264 -5.45 8.00 -12.90
N ASP A 265 -5.39 7.71 -14.19
CA ASP A 265 -6.20 8.40 -15.21
C ASP A 265 -7.70 8.13 -14.98
N VAL A 266 -8.07 6.90 -14.61
CA VAL A 266 -9.47 6.49 -14.44
C VAL A 266 -10.11 7.15 -13.21
N ILE A 267 -9.35 7.30 -12.10
CA ILE A 267 -9.85 7.99 -10.90
C ILE A 267 -9.71 9.51 -11.00
N GLY A 268 -9.22 10.02 -12.12
CA GLY A 268 -9.04 11.47 -12.36
C GLY A 268 -7.94 12.11 -11.53
N ALA A 269 -6.88 11.35 -11.20
CA ALA A 269 -5.71 11.88 -10.52
C ALA A 269 -4.97 12.92 -11.38
N SER A 270 -4.18 13.76 -10.73
CA SER A 270 -3.35 14.74 -11.40
C SER A 270 -2.26 14.09 -12.26
N ASN A 271 -1.56 14.90 -13.06
CA ASN A 271 -0.39 14.46 -13.81
C ASN A 271 0.93 14.80 -13.11
N THR A 272 0.89 15.19 -11.82
CA THR A 272 2.05 15.68 -11.08
C THR A 272 2.75 14.61 -10.25
N TRP A 273 2.07 13.49 -9.95
CA TRP A 273 2.66 12.38 -9.22
C TRP A 273 3.77 11.69 -10.03
N ARG A 274 4.68 11.02 -9.32
CA ARG A 274 5.74 10.21 -9.93
C ARG A 274 6.12 9.06 -8.99
N TRP A 275 6.52 7.98 -9.59
CA TRP A 275 6.98 6.79 -8.87
C TRP A 275 8.37 6.43 -9.37
N THR A 276 9.37 6.53 -8.50
CA THR A 276 10.79 6.40 -8.87
C THR A 276 11.45 5.22 -8.16
N GLY A 277 12.48 4.68 -8.79
CA GLY A 277 13.39 3.70 -8.20
C GLY A 277 14.67 4.32 -7.65
N TYR A 278 15.64 3.47 -7.36
CA TYR A 278 16.99 3.87 -7.02
C TYR A 278 17.79 4.22 -8.29
N ARG A 279 18.83 5.04 -8.15
CA ARG A 279 19.67 5.47 -9.30
C ARG A 279 20.32 4.30 -10.05
N ASN A 280 20.54 3.16 -9.38
CA ASN A 280 21.13 1.94 -9.93
C ASN A 280 20.09 0.83 -10.23
N ALA A 281 18.80 1.11 -10.08
CA ALA A 281 17.73 0.12 -10.26
C ALA A 281 17.21 0.09 -11.70
N TRP A 282 18.10 -0.19 -12.66
CA TRP A 282 17.75 -0.24 -14.08
C TRP A 282 17.93 -1.64 -14.65
N ILE A 283 17.01 -2.03 -15.50
CA ILE A 283 17.00 -3.33 -16.18
C ILE A 283 16.77 -3.13 -17.69
N VAL A 284 17.15 -4.13 -18.46
CA VAL A 284 16.74 -4.23 -19.86
C VAL A 284 15.43 -5.02 -19.94
N LEU A 285 14.44 -4.43 -20.53
CA LEU A 285 13.13 -5.06 -20.74
C LEU A 285 12.71 -4.85 -22.19
N ASP A 286 12.60 -5.94 -22.96
CA ASP A 286 12.27 -5.90 -24.39
C ASP A 286 13.19 -4.96 -25.21
N GLY A 287 14.48 -4.95 -24.90
CA GLY A 287 15.48 -4.12 -25.56
C GLY A 287 15.50 -2.65 -25.14
N GLN A 288 14.73 -2.28 -24.09
CA GLN A 288 14.67 -0.92 -23.58
C GLN A 288 15.13 -0.84 -22.11
N PRO A 289 15.86 0.22 -21.73
CA PRO A 289 16.15 0.48 -20.32
C PRO A 289 14.88 0.87 -19.58
N VAL A 290 14.58 0.16 -18.49
CA VAL A 290 13.43 0.41 -17.62
C VAL A 290 13.90 0.50 -16.18
N GLN A 291 13.45 1.54 -15.47
CA GLN A 291 13.72 1.64 -14.04
C GLN A 291 12.76 0.73 -13.25
N SER A 292 13.34 -0.16 -12.44
CA SER A 292 12.58 -0.84 -11.37
C SER A 292 12.33 0.15 -10.25
N VAL A 293 11.06 0.37 -9.92
CA VAL A 293 10.67 1.36 -8.91
C VAL A 293 10.96 0.89 -7.50
N SER A 294 11.21 1.82 -6.57
CA SER A 294 11.22 1.52 -5.14
C SER A 294 9.79 1.33 -4.62
N GLY A 295 9.58 0.25 -3.88
CA GLY A 295 8.28 -0.04 -3.27
C GLY A 295 8.03 0.66 -1.94
N GLY A 296 9.05 1.27 -1.32
CA GLY A 296 8.89 1.77 0.04
C GLY A 296 9.59 3.07 0.41
N GLY A 297 10.61 3.46 -0.34
CA GLY A 297 11.34 4.68 -0.06
C GLY A 297 12.25 4.64 1.17
N HIS A 298 12.65 3.44 1.66
CA HIS A 298 13.56 3.31 2.80
C HIS A 298 14.90 4.03 2.54
N TRP A 299 15.48 3.83 1.37
CA TRP A 299 16.71 4.49 0.91
C TRP A 299 16.43 5.55 -0.17
N GLY A 300 15.26 6.18 -0.12
CA GLY A 300 14.78 7.15 -1.10
C GLY A 300 13.93 6.52 -2.21
N GLY A 301 13.48 7.33 -3.17
CA GLY A 301 12.56 6.90 -4.21
C GLY A 301 11.14 6.59 -3.70
N GLY A 302 10.40 5.77 -4.43
CA GLY A 302 9.00 5.50 -4.15
C GLY A 302 8.06 6.55 -4.76
N MET A 303 6.84 6.63 -4.24
CA MET A 303 5.81 7.53 -4.75
C MET A 303 5.95 8.94 -4.18
N PHE A 304 5.93 9.92 -5.08
CA PHE A 304 5.76 11.34 -4.79
C PHE A 304 4.39 11.74 -5.33
N ILE A 305 3.51 12.22 -4.46
CA ILE A 305 2.09 12.40 -4.78
C ILE A 305 1.49 13.49 -3.88
N ASN A 306 0.47 14.19 -4.35
CA ASN A 306 -0.26 15.18 -3.58
C ASN A 306 -1.40 14.53 -2.75
N ALA A 307 -1.97 15.28 -1.80
CA ALA A 307 -2.99 14.75 -0.90
C ALA A 307 -4.32 14.45 -1.61
N TYR A 308 -4.67 15.19 -2.68
CA TYR A 308 -5.89 14.91 -3.46
C TYR A 308 -5.81 13.56 -4.16
N ASP A 309 -4.67 13.25 -4.79
CA ASP A 309 -4.49 11.96 -5.47
C ASP A 309 -4.46 10.80 -4.47
N MET A 310 -3.87 11.02 -3.28
CA MET A 310 -3.96 10.05 -2.17
C MET A 310 -5.43 9.82 -1.74
N ALA A 311 -6.22 10.87 -1.62
CA ALA A 311 -7.62 10.76 -1.23
C ALA A 311 -8.47 10.07 -2.32
N ARG A 312 -8.19 10.29 -3.61
CA ARG A 312 -8.82 9.54 -4.72
C ARG A 312 -8.51 8.04 -4.64
N PHE A 313 -7.26 7.69 -4.35
CA PHE A 313 -6.88 6.30 -4.12
C PHE A 313 -7.58 5.72 -2.88
N GLY A 314 -7.70 6.48 -1.81
CA GLY A 314 -8.47 6.11 -0.63
C GLY A 314 -9.95 5.83 -0.97
N LEU A 315 -10.60 6.67 -1.78
CA LEU A 315 -11.96 6.44 -2.26
C LEU A 315 -12.08 5.17 -3.11
N LEU A 316 -11.11 4.90 -3.98
CA LEU A 316 -11.09 3.68 -4.78
C LEU A 316 -11.07 2.43 -3.88
N THR A 317 -10.21 2.41 -2.86
CA THR A 317 -10.10 1.28 -1.93
C THR A 317 -11.32 1.18 -1.01
N LEU A 318 -11.89 2.31 -0.57
CA LEU A 318 -13.16 2.39 0.18
C LEU A 318 -14.29 1.69 -0.58
N HIS A 319 -14.37 1.89 -1.88
CA HIS A 319 -15.40 1.31 -2.74
C HIS A 319 -14.97 -0.02 -3.39
N LEU A 320 -14.05 -0.74 -2.74
CA LEU A 320 -13.60 -2.07 -3.14
C LEU A 320 -13.19 -2.14 -4.62
N GLY A 321 -12.45 -1.11 -5.07
CA GLY A 321 -11.92 -1.04 -6.43
C GLY A 321 -12.90 -0.54 -7.49
N SER A 322 -14.08 -0.07 -7.10
CA SER A 322 -15.06 0.53 -8.00
C SER A 322 -14.95 2.06 -8.00
N TRP A 323 -15.07 2.66 -9.17
CA TRP A 323 -15.10 4.11 -9.37
C TRP A 323 -16.23 4.50 -10.30
N ASN A 324 -17.16 5.30 -9.79
CA ASN A 324 -18.33 5.79 -10.54
C ASN A 324 -19.07 4.68 -11.32
N GLY A 325 -19.35 3.55 -10.64
CA GLY A 325 -20.06 2.39 -11.22
C GLY A 325 -19.19 1.44 -12.07
N LYS A 326 -17.93 1.78 -12.33
CA LYS A 326 -17.00 0.92 -13.07
C LYS A 326 -16.03 0.22 -12.12
N GLN A 327 -15.94 -1.12 -12.20
CA GLN A 327 -14.93 -1.89 -11.48
C GLN A 327 -13.57 -1.71 -12.18
N ILE A 328 -12.58 -1.12 -11.48
CA ILE A 328 -11.25 -0.80 -12.01
C ILE A 328 -10.25 -1.88 -11.65
N ILE A 329 -10.27 -2.30 -10.40
CA ILE A 329 -9.55 -3.45 -9.86
C ILE A 329 -10.57 -4.34 -9.17
N SER A 330 -10.44 -5.67 -9.26
CA SER A 330 -11.48 -6.57 -8.77
C SER A 330 -11.76 -6.37 -7.28
N LYS A 331 -13.05 -6.47 -6.93
CA LYS A 331 -13.49 -6.50 -5.54
C LYS A 331 -12.81 -7.61 -4.75
N GLN A 332 -12.61 -8.76 -5.40
CA GLN A 332 -11.94 -9.90 -4.82
C GLN A 332 -10.49 -9.56 -4.41
N TRP A 333 -9.76 -8.83 -5.25
CA TRP A 333 -8.40 -8.38 -4.90
C TRP A 333 -8.37 -7.51 -3.65
N ILE A 334 -9.23 -6.50 -3.59
CA ILE A 334 -9.30 -5.62 -2.41
C ILE A 334 -9.70 -6.41 -1.16
N GLN A 335 -10.64 -7.35 -1.27
CA GLN A 335 -11.01 -8.22 -0.15
C GLN A 335 -9.86 -9.11 0.31
N GLN A 336 -9.06 -9.66 -0.60
CA GLN A 336 -7.84 -10.39 -0.25
C GLN A 336 -6.80 -9.49 0.43
N ALA A 337 -6.62 -8.27 -0.08
CA ALA A 337 -5.72 -7.28 0.52
C ALA A 337 -6.16 -6.88 1.94
N LEU A 338 -7.45 -6.90 2.22
CA LEU A 338 -8.04 -6.65 3.54
C LEU A 338 -8.12 -7.91 4.44
N THR A 339 -7.62 -9.06 3.97
CA THR A 339 -7.60 -10.29 4.78
C THR A 339 -6.32 -10.33 5.61
N PRO A 340 -6.41 -10.42 6.96
CA PRO A 340 -5.24 -10.48 7.83
C PRO A 340 -4.31 -11.63 7.48
N THR A 341 -3.00 -11.41 7.62
CA THR A 341 -2.06 -12.53 7.66
C THR A 341 -2.07 -13.18 9.04
N VAL A 342 -1.95 -14.51 9.08
CA VAL A 342 -1.90 -15.26 10.36
C VAL A 342 -0.72 -14.81 11.22
N ALA A 343 0.40 -14.51 10.59
CA ALA A 343 1.61 -14.03 11.26
C ALA A 343 1.48 -12.60 11.84
N GLN A 344 0.55 -11.78 11.32
CA GLN A 344 0.30 -10.41 11.77
C GLN A 344 -1.14 -9.99 11.50
N LEU A 345 -2.00 -10.08 12.50
CA LEU A 345 -3.44 -9.84 12.36
C LEU A 345 -3.82 -8.40 11.97
N THR A 346 -2.91 -7.46 12.11
CA THR A 346 -3.11 -6.05 11.69
C THR A 346 -2.50 -5.74 10.33
N TYR A 347 -2.16 -6.76 9.52
CA TYR A 347 -1.56 -6.56 8.20
C TYR A 347 -2.18 -7.49 7.16
N GLY A 348 -2.58 -6.91 6.04
CA GLY A 348 -3.08 -7.61 4.86
C GLY A 348 -2.02 -7.72 3.75
N TYR A 349 -2.35 -7.32 2.53
CA TYR A 349 -1.36 -7.16 1.46
C TYR A 349 -0.68 -5.79 1.56
N MET A 350 0.56 -5.71 1.18
CA MET A 350 1.40 -4.52 1.03
C MET A 350 0.75 -3.21 1.51
N ASN A 351 1.03 -2.85 2.77
CA ASN A 351 0.60 -1.61 3.40
C ASN A 351 -0.93 -1.42 3.62
N PHE A 352 -1.72 -2.48 3.52
CA PHE A 352 -3.05 -2.50 4.09
C PHE A 352 -2.92 -2.83 5.59
N PHE A 353 -2.81 -1.79 6.42
CA PHE A 353 -2.81 -1.93 7.88
C PHE A 353 -4.25 -2.00 8.37
N LEU A 354 -4.61 -3.15 8.93
CA LEU A 354 -5.96 -3.50 9.32
C LEU A 354 -6.22 -3.16 10.78
N ASN A 355 -7.41 -2.69 11.09
CA ASN A 355 -7.81 -2.42 12.46
C ASN A 355 -8.46 -3.63 13.14
N THR A 356 -7.98 -4.83 12.86
CA THR A 356 -8.47 -6.09 13.42
C THR A 356 -8.52 -6.01 14.96
N ASN A 357 -9.71 -6.23 15.52
CA ASN A 357 -9.98 -6.12 16.95
C ASN A 357 -9.61 -4.74 17.55
N LYS A 358 -9.64 -3.68 16.75
CA LYS A 358 -9.26 -2.31 17.13
C LYS A 358 -7.83 -2.18 17.68
N LYS A 359 -6.93 -3.06 17.23
CA LYS A 359 -5.55 -3.08 17.74
C LYS A 359 -4.65 -2.01 17.14
N TYR A 360 -4.98 -1.51 15.94
CA TYR A 360 -4.17 -0.50 15.26
C TYR A 360 -4.61 0.93 15.62
N LEU A 361 -5.92 1.19 15.59
CA LEU A 361 -6.56 2.46 15.97
C LEU A 361 -7.75 2.16 16.89
N ALA A 362 -7.57 2.38 18.21
CA ALA A 362 -8.58 2.03 19.20
C ALA A 362 -9.89 2.79 19.02
N SER A 363 -9.81 4.02 18.51
CA SER A 363 -10.95 4.91 18.29
C SER A 363 -11.73 4.64 17.00
N ALA A 364 -11.14 3.91 16.05
CA ALA A 364 -11.73 3.60 14.75
C ALA A 364 -12.61 2.33 14.80
N PRO A 365 -13.54 2.15 13.83
CA PRO A 365 -14.20 0.86 13.61
C PRO A 365 -13.19 -0.25 13.32
N ALA A 366 -13.52 -1.49 13.72
CA ALA A 366 -12.67 -2.66 13.45
C ALA A 366 -12.51 -2.96 11.95
N THR A 367 -13.43 -2.47 11.13
CA THR A 367 -13.44 -2.60 9.67
C THR A 367 -12.62 -1.52 8.96
N ALA A 368 -12.18 -0.47 9.69
CA ALA A 368 -11.31 0.56 9.13
C ALA A 368 -9.91 0.01 8.84
N PHE A 369 -9.24 0.61 7.89
CA PHE A 369 -7.85 0.32 7.57
C PHE A 369 -7.10 1.59 7.16
N VAL A 370 -5.78 1.49 7.15
CA VAL A 370 -4.94 2.63 6.77
C VAL A 370 -3.81 2.20 5.83
N HIS A 371 -3.41 3.12 4.96
CA HIS A 371 -2.15 3.06 4.25
C HIS A 371 -1.20 4.05 4.92
N VAL A 372 0.01 3.59 5.29
CA VAL A 372 0.91 4.38 6.15
C VAL A 372 2.30 4.51 5.53
N GLY A 373 2.87 5.69 5.60
CA GLY A 373 4.27 5.96 5.25
C GLY A 373 5.03 6.68 6.35
N ASN A 374 6.35 6.59 6.31
CA ASN A 374 7.22 7.30 7.26
C ASN A 374 6.91 8.80 7.29
N GLY A 375 7.13 9.44 8.44
CA GLY A 375 6.66 10.81 8.70
C GLY A 375 5.15 10.90 8.92
N THR A 376 4.51 9.73 9.07
CA THR A 376 3.07 9.58 9.29
C THR A 376 2.25 10.20 8.15
N ASN A 377 2.57 9.73 6.92
CA ASN A 377 1.72 9.93 5.76
C ASN A 377 0.63 8.86 5.79
N ILE A 378 -0.64 9.23 5.91
CA ILE A 378 -1.74 8.30 6.12
C ILE A 378 -2.86 8.53 5.12
N ILE A 379 -3.42 7.42 4.62
CA ILE A 379 -4.76 7.37 4.04
C ILE A 379 -5.59 6.50 4.97
N TYR A 380 -6.44 7.10 5.79
CA TYR A 380 -7.41 6.41 6.63
C TYR A 380 -8.68 6.15 5.82
N VAL A 381 -9.19 4.93 5.87
CA VAL A 381 -10.35 4.47 5.11
C VAL A 381 -11.34 3.81 6.04
N ASP A 382 -12.57 4.34 6.07
CA ASP A 382 -13.64 3.90 6.97
C ASP A 382 -14.95 3.67 6.19
N ALA A 383 -15.24 2.40 5.96
CA ALA A 383 -16.43 1.99 5.22
C ALA A 383 -17.74 2.17 6.01
N GLU A 384 -17.69 2.13 7.35
CA GLU A 384 -18.89 2.31 8.18
C GLU A 384 -19.44 3.73 8.09
N HIS A 385 -18.54 4.72 8.01
CA HIS A 385 -18.90 6.12 7.92
C HIS A 385 -18.81 6.69 6.50
N ASN A 386 -18.40 5.90 5.51
CA ASN A 386 -18.10 6.35 4.15
C ASN A 386 -17.15 7.55 4.15
N LEU A 387 -16.03 7.38 4.86
CA LEU A 387 -15.07 8.42 5.16
C LEU A 387 -13.68 8.02 4.68
N VAL A 388 -12.98 8.96 4.04
CA VAL A 388 -11.54 8.90 3.78
C VAL A 388 -10.89 10.12 4.41
N MET A 389 -9.78 9.93 5.09
CA MET A 389 -8.97 11.03 5.60
C MET A 389 -7.52 10.83 5.18
N VAL A 390 -6.95 11.82 4.54
CA VAL A 390 -5.52 11.94 4.29
C VAL A 390 -4.94 12.89 5.30
N VAL A 391 -3.91 12.46 6.03
CA VAL A 391 -3.11 13.35 6.88
C VAL A 391 -1.64 13.07 6.59
N ARG A 392 -0.88 14.10 6.38
CA ARG A 392 0.55 14.03 6.09
C ARG A 392 1.34 14.82 7.12
N TRP A 393 2.41 14.24 7.60
CA TRP A 393 3.37 14.89 8.51
C TRP A 393 2.80 15.21 9.90
N ILE A 394 1.91 14.34 10.42
CA ILE A 394 1.45 14.38 11.80
C ILE A 394 2.35 13.52 12.71
N GLU A 395 2.43 13.82 14.01
CA GLU A 395 3.07 12.94 14.99
C GLU A 395 2.35 11.57 15.04
N ASN A 396 3.10 10.48 15.03
CA ASN A 396 2.52 9.12 14.95
C ASN A 396 1.57 8.81 16.12
N ASN A 397 1.89 9.27 17.32
CA ASN A 397 1.07 9.09 18.51
C ASN A 397 -0.21 9.94 18.52
N ALA A 398 -0.33 10.93 17.65
CA ALA A 398 -1.51 11.79 17.53
C ALA A 398 -2.58 11.21 16.58
N VAL A 399 -2.27 10.14 15.82
CA VAL A 399 -3.16 9.64 14.76
C VAL A 399 -4.49 9.12 15.30
N ASP A 400 -4.49 8.29 16.35
CA ASP A 400 -5.72 7.72 16.90
C ASP A 400 -6.63 8.81 17.50
N GLU A 401 -6.06 9.81 18.19
CA GLU A 401 -6.84 10.92 18.71
C GLU A 401 -7.37 11.82 17.58
N MET A 402 -6.62 12.00 16.48
CA MET A 402 -7.12 12.70 15.31
C MET A 402 -8.32 12.00 14.69
N VAL A 403 -8.23 10.67 14.51
CA VAL A 403 -9.35 9.84 14.03
C VAL A 403 -10.56 9.98 14.96
N LYS A 404 -10.35 9.85 16.28
CA LYS A 404 -11.40 10.01 17.29
C LYS A 404 -12.11 11.37 17.21
N LYS A 405 -11.34 12.46 17.08
CA LYS A 405 -11.91 13.81 16.97
C LYS A 405 -12.73 13.97 15.69
N VAL A 406 -12.28 13.43 14.56
CA VAL A 406 -13.03 13.45 13.30
C VAL A 406 -14.31 12.63 13.44
N LEU A 407 -14.26 11.42 13.98
CA LEU A 407 -15.45 10.59 14.19
C LEU A 407 -16.43 11.21 15.18
N ASN A 408 -15.96 11.87 16.23
CA ASN A 408 -16.80 12.61 17.19
C ASN A 408 -17.46 13.86 16.58
N SER A 409 -16.99 14.34 15.43
CA SER A 409 -17.63 15.43 14.70
C SER A 409 -18.81 14.97 13.84
N LEU A 410 -18.95 13.65 13.60
CA LEU A 410 -20.12 13.06 12.95
C LEU A 410 -21.32 13.08 13.91
N LYS A 411 -22.53 13.36 13.35
CA LYS A 411 -23.81 13.45 14.10
C LYS A 411 -24.61 12.16 14.00
#